data_ce9227bbfbb6a316d9351829394ebe43
#
_entry.id   ce9227bbfbb6a316d9351829394ebe43
#
_cell.length_a   1.000
_cell.length_b   1.000
_cell.length_c   1.000
_cell.angle_alpha   90.00
_cell.angle_beta   90.00
_cell.angle_gamma   90.00
#
_symmetry.space_group_name_H-M   'P 1'
#
loop_
_entity.id
_entity.type
_entity.pdbx_description
1 polymer ?
#
loop_
_entity_poly.entity_id
_entity_poly.type
_entity_poly.pdbx_seq_one_letter_code
_entity_poly.pdbx_strand_id
1 'polypeptide(L)'
;MSVLGRWRITRMPHYTDDYPDMMEPAFILFDDHGSGTFAFGCVTGQIFGGGDTASIAFSWIGNDEMDEAQGDGWAELQPDGTLIGAICFHGGDEANFIARRETSSTAC
;
A
#
# COMPACT_ATOMS: atom_id res chain seq x y z
N MET A 1 -12.79 -13.54 0.61
CA MET A 1 -11.69 -12.77 0.00
C MET A 1 -11.13 -11.78 0.98
N SER A 2 -9.86 -11.52 0.92
CA SER A 2 -9.20 -10.68 1.91
C SER A 2 -8.14 -9.80 1.26
N VAL A 3 -7.63 -8.85 2.04
CA VAL A 3 -6.56 -7.96 1.59
C VAL A 3 -5.19 -8.63 1.64
N LEU A 4 -5.08 -9.85 2.15
CA LEU A 4 -3.78 -10.53 2.22
C LEU A 4 -3.16 -10.69 0.85
N GLY A 5 -1.84 -10.52 0.77
CA GLY A 5 -1.09 -10.71 -0.45
C GLY A 5 -0.41 -9.45 -0.92
N ARG A 6 0.19 -9.55 -2.09
CA ARG A 6 0.91 -8.44 -2.70
C ARG A 6 0.03 -7.76 -3.75
N TRP A 7 -0.03 -6.44 -3.66
CA TRP A 7 -0.85 -5.62 -4.56
C TRP A 7 0.04 -4.64 -5.31
N ARG A 8 -0.15 -4.55 -6.61
CA ARG A 8 0.51 -3.57 -7.44
C ARG A 8 -0.30 -2.28 -7.40
N ILE A 9 0.29 -1.19 -6.93
CA ILE A 9 -0.38 0.10 -6.93
C ILE A 9 -0.36 0.60 -8.37
N THR A 10 -1.54 0.78 -8.95
CA THR A 10 -1.67 1.16 -10.34
C THR A 10 -1.97 2.63 -10.53
N ARG A 11 -2.42 3.30 -9.47
CA ARG A 11 -2.77 4.70 -9.57
C ARG A 11 -2.72 5.37 -8.20
N MET A 12 -2.20 6.58 -8.16
CA MET A 12 -2.21 7.42 -6.97
C MET A 12 -2.66 8.82 -7.43
N PRO A 13 -3.95 9.17 -7.25
CA PRO A 13 -4.51 10.40 -7.83
C PRO A 13 -3.84 11.70 -7.40
N HIS A 14 -3.18 11.71 -6.24
CA HIS A 14 -2.52 12.91 -5.73
C HIS A 14 -1.15 13.15 -6.32
N TYR A 15 -0.67 12.25 -7.18
CA TYR A 15 0.67 12.34 -7.77
C TYR A 15 0.59 12.22 -9.28
N THR A 16 1.68 12.63 -9.94
CA THR A 16 1.79 12.40 -11.38
C THR A 16 1.91 10.91 -11.64
N ASP A 17 1.55 10.48 -12.84
CA ASP A 17 1.52 9.05 -13.17
C ASP A 17 2.86 8.36 -12.99
N ASP A 18 3.96 9.07 -13.15
CA ASP A 18 5.30 8.50 -13.06
C ASP A 18 5.83 8.37 -11.63
N TYR A 19 5.31 9.19 -10.72
CA TYR A 19 5.88 9.28 -9.38
C TYR A 19 5.81 7.97 -8.60
N PRO A 20 4.67 7.26 -8.56
CA PRO A 20 4.61 6.06 -7.72
C PRO A 20 5.66 5.01 -8.06
N ASP A 21 6.04 4.91 -9.33
CA ASP A 21 6.98 3.89 -9.81
C ASP A 21 8.41 4.42 -9.95
N MET A 22 8.69 5.59 -9.40
CA MET A 22 9.96 6.27 -9.65
C MET A 22 11.19 5.46 -9.24
N MET A 23 11.14 4.82 -8.08
CA MET A 23 12.28 4.05 -7.57
C MET A 23 12.12 2.57 -7.87
N GLU A 24 10.92 2.05 -7.79
CA GLU A 24 10.59 0.66 -8.08
C GLU A 24 9.09 0.60 -8.32
N PRO A 25 8.59 -0.48 -8.90
CA PRO A 25 7.14 -0.60 -9.08
C PRO A 25 6.42 -0.47 -7.75
N ALA A 26 5.47 0.47 -7.68
CA ALA A 26 4.75 0.74 -6.44
C ALA A 26 3.91 -0.46 -6.02
N PHE A 27 3.94 -0.79 -4.73
CA PHE A 27 3.22 -1.95 -4.22
C PHE A 27 2.81 -1.74 -2.78
N ILE A 28 1.85 -2.56 -2.35
CA ILE A 28 1.52 -2.71 -0.94
C ILE A 28 1.30 -4.20 -0.67
N LEU A 29 1.89 -4.69 0.40
CA LEU A 29 1.87 -6.11 0.75
C LEU A 29 1.33 -6.25 2.16
N PHE A 30 0.35 -7.15 2.33
CA PHE A 30 -0.16 -7.52 3.66
C PHE A 30 0.11 -9.01 3.86
N ASP A 31 0.83 -9.36 4.92
CA ASP A 31 1.06 -10.76 5.22
C ASP A 31 0.05 -11.27 6.27
N ASP A 32 0.09 -12.57 6.54
CA ASP A 32 -0.87 -13.19 7.45
C ASP A 32 -0.45 -13.12 8.91
N HIS A 33 0.61 -12.39 9.21
CA HIS A 33 1.10 -12.20 10.58
C HIS A 33 0.76 -10.84 11.16
N GLY A 34 -0.11 -10.07 10.46
CA GLY A 34 -0.48 -8.75 10.93
C GLY A 34 0.55 -7.69 10.63
N SER A 35 1.35 -7.88 9.59
CA SER A 35 2.33 -6.90 9.16
C SER A 35 2.38 -6.85 7.64
N GLY A 36 3.23 -5.98 7.11
CA GLY A 36 3.38 -5.84 5.68
C GLY A 36 4.37 -4.75 5.35
N THR A 37 4.44 -4.41 4.07
CA THR A 37 5.32 -3.35 3.58
C THR A 37 4.66 -2.64 2.42
N PHE A 38 5.13 -1.43 2.12
CA PHE A 38 4.72 -0.74 0.91
C PHE A 38 5.87 0.12 0.40
N ALA A 39 5.78 0.47 -0.87
CA ALA A 39 6.71 1.43 -1.47
C ALA A 39 6.00 2.15 -2.60
N PHE A 40 6.18 3.46 -2.66
CA PHE A 40 5.74 4.26 -3.79
C PHE A 40 6.59 5.53 -3.85
N GLY A 41 7.01 5.91 -5.06
CA GLY A 41 7.88 7.07 -5.19
C GLY A 41 9.13 6.90 -4.34
N CYS A 42 9.41 7.88 -3.50
CA CYS A 42 10.55 7.83 -2.58
C CYS A 42 10.16 7.37 -1.18
N VAL A 43 8.93 6.89 -1.01
CA VAL A 43 8.40 6.51 0.30
C VAL A 43 8.41 5.00 0.43
N THR A 44 8.91 4.50 1.55
CA THR A 44 8.83 3.09 1.90
C THR A 44 8.33 3.00 3.34
N GLY A 45 7.61 1.93 3.65
CA GLY A 45 7.09 1.78 4.98
C GLY A 45 6.88 0.33 5.36
N GLN A 46 6.90 0.10 6.67
CA GLN A 46 6.57 -1.18 7.26
C GLN A 46 5.22 -1.04 7.94
N ILE A 47 4.32 -1.95 7.63
CA ILE A 47 2.93 -1.91 8.07
C ILE A 47 2.76 -2.78 9.30
N PHE A 48 1.98 -2.28 10.25
CA PHE A 48 1.58 -3.01 11.45
C PHE A 48 0.06 -3.01 11.50
N GLY A 49 -0.51 -4.18 11.48
CA GLY A 49 -1.96 -4.36 11.46
C GLY A 49 -2.37 -5.14 10.23
N GLY A 50 -3.66 -5.33 10.11
CA GLY A 50 -4.23 -6.08 9.01
C GLY A 50 -4.81 -7.39 9.49
N GLY A 51 -5.02 -8.30 8.57
CA GLY A 51 -5.61 -9.58 8.85
C GLY A 51 -6.31 -10.14 7.63
N ASP A 52 -6.92 -11.30 7.83
CA ASP A 52 -7.63 -11.98 6.74
C ASP A 52 -9.04 -11.44 6.61
N THR A 53 -9.13 -10.17 6.22
CA THR A 53 -10.40 -9.47 6.07
C THR A 53 -10.41 -8.67 4.78
N ALA A 54 -11.59 -8.20 4.38
CA ALA A 54 -11.75 -7.41 3.18
C ALA A 54 -11.48 -5.92 3.41
N SER A 55 -11.31 -5.52 4.66
CA SER A 55 -11.11 -4.11 5.01
C SER A 55 -10.25 -4.05 6.26
N ILE A 56 -9.20 -3.24 6.22
CA ILE A 56 -8.29 -3.11 7.36
C ILE A 56 -7.90 -1.66 7.57
N ALA A 57 -7.53 -1.37 8.82
CA ALA A 57 -6.82 -0.16 9.18
C ALA A 57 -5.45 -0.57 9.71
N PHE A 58 -4.45 0.24 9.49
CA PHE A 58 -3.09 -0.10 9.90
C PHE A 58 -2.30 1.13 10.29
N SER A 59 -1.19 0.88 10.99
CA SER A 59 -0.18 1.91 11.26
C SER A 59 1.06 1.55 10.48
N TRP A 60 1.92 2.53 10.24
CA TRP A 60 3.17 2.26 9.53
C TRP A 60 4.27 3.17 9.98
N ILE A 61 5.51 2.72 9.81
CA ILE A 61 6.71 3.52 9.98
C ILE A 61 7.63 3.26 8.79
N GLY A 62 8.41 4.25 8.42
CA GLY A 62 9.31 4.10 7.29
C GLY A 62 10.07 5.38 7.00
N ASN A 63 10.32 5.62 5.73
CA ASN A 63 11.09 6.76 5.28
C ASN A 63 10.46 7.41 4.06
N ASP A 64 10.58 8.72 3.99
CA ASP A 64 10.20 9.50 2.83
C ASP A 64 11.48 10.19 2.36
N GLU A 65 12.09 9.65 1.30
CA GLU A 65 13.43 9.98 0.86
C GLU A 65 14.41 9.60 1.97
N MET A 66 15.02 10.51 2.66
CA MET A 66 15.95 10.19 3.73
C MET A 66 15.41 10.59 5.10
N ASP A 67 14.17 11.05 5.14
CA ASP A 67 13.53 11.48 6.36
C ASP A 67 12.65 10.38 6.94
N GLU A 68 12.65 10.23 8.25
CA GLU A 68 11.76 9.29 8.89
C GLU A 68 10.31 9.74 8.72
N ALA A 69 9.44 8.79 8.48
CA ALA A 69 8.02 9.06 8.31
C ALA A 69 7.21 7.99 9.01
N GLN A 70 6.01 8.33 9.42
CA GLN A 70 5.10 7.39 10.04
C GLN A 70 3.68 7.90 9.91
N GLY A 71 2.75 7.02 10.18
CA GLY A 71 1.33 7.39 10.12
C GLY A 71 0.44 6.17 10.18
N ASP A 72 -0.72 6.35 9.60
CA ASP A 72 -1.76 5.32 9.56
C ASP A 72 -2.15 5.07 8.11
N GLY A 73 -3.12 4.20 7.93
CA GLY A 73 -3.68 3.98 6.63
C GLY A 73 -4.86 3.02 6.71
N TRP A 74 -5.46 2.82 5.56
CA TRP A 74 -6.56 1.86 5.45
C TRP A 74 -6.55 1.28 4.05
N ALA A 75 -7.16 0.11 3.91
CA ALA A 75 -7.32 -0.53 2.61
C ALA A 75 -8.61 -1.34 2.60
N GLU A 76 -9.28 -1.35 1.46
CA GLU A 76 -10.57 -2.01 1.33
C GLU A 76 -10.66 -2.71 -0.03
N LEU A 77 -11.00 -3.98 0.02
CA LEU A 77 -11.17 -4.79 -1.18
C LEU A 77 -12.50 -4.45 -1.85
N GLN A 78 -12.46 -4.19 -3.13
CA GLN A 78 -13.65 -3.81 -3.90
C GLN A 78 -14.28 -5.01 -4.57
N PRO A 79 -15.58 -4.93 -4.93
CA PRO A 79 -16.26 -6.04 -5.59
C PRO A 79 -15.61 -6.48 -6.90
N ASP A 80 -14.92 -5.56 -7.58
CA ASP A 80 -14.27 -5.88 -8.86
C ASP A 80 -12.88 -6.49 -8.68
N GLY A 81 -12.46 -6.72 -7.44
CA GLY A 81 -11.15 -7.31 -7.17
C GLY A 81 -10.01 -6.32 -6.99
N THR A 82 -10.28 -5.03 -7.13
CA THR A 82 -9.25 -4.02 -6.86
C THR A 82 -9.19 -3.71 -5.37
N LEU A 83 -8.10 -3.11 -4.95
CA LEU A 83 -7.93 -2.63 -3.59
C LEU A 83 -7.83 -1.11 -3.65
N ILE A 84 -8.63 -0.44 -2.84
CA ILE A 84 -8.49 1.00 -2.67
C ILE A 84 -8.05 1.30 -1.26
N GLY A 85 -7.38 2.42 -1.07
CA GLY A 85 -6.96 2.79 0.27
C GLY A 85 -6.24 4.11 0.29
N ALA A 86 -5.63 4.36 1.44
CA ALA A 86 -4.85 5.58 1.63
C ALA A 86 -3.73 5.31 2.61
N ILE A 87 -2.60 5.96 2.36
CA ILE A 87 -1.48 5.98 3.28
C ILE A 87 -1.46 7.39 3.86
N CYS A 88 -1.74 7.48 5.15
CA CYS A 88 -1.89 8.76 5.83
C CYS A 88 -0.62 9.07 6.61
N PHE A 89 -0.04 10.22 6.37
CA PHE A 89 1.19 10.65 7.03
C PHE A 89 0.86 11.38 8.32
N HIS A 90 1.65 11.17 9.32
CA HIS A 90 1.45 11.78 10.64
C HIS A 90 1.40 13.31 10.59
N GLY A 91 2.02 13.90 9.57
CA GLY A 91 1.96 15.34 9.36
C GLY A 91 0.68 15.86 8.73
N GLY A 92 -0.27 14.99 8.41
CA GLY A 92 -1.56 15.37 7.88
C GLY A 92 -1.78 15.11 6.40
N ASP A 93 -0.74 14.72 5.67
CA ASP A 93 -0.89 14.38 4.26
C ASP A 93 -1.51 13.01 4.10
N GLU A 94 -2.19 12.81 2.98
CA GLU A 94 -2.84 11.55 2.68
C GLU A 94 -2.58 11.19 1.22
N ALA A 95 -2.15 9.96 0.98
CA ALA A 95 -1.88 9.46 -0.36
C ALA A 95 -2.87 8.34 -0.67
N ASN A 96 -3.89 8.64 -1.44
CA ASN A 96 -4.86 7.65 -1.88
C ASN A 96 -4.26 6.77 -2.97
N PHE A 97 -4.66 5.52 -3.01
CA PHE A 97 -4.16 4.60 -4.02
C PHE A 97 -5.24 3.65 -4.52
N ILE A 98 -5.03 3.15 -5.73
CA ILE A 98 -5.80 2.05 -6.30
C ILE A 98 -4.77 1.00 -6.69
N ALA A 99 -5.04 -0.25 -6.32
CA ALA A 99 -4.11 -1.33 -6.56
C ALA A 99 -4.83 -2.56 -7.12
N ARG A 100 -4.08 -3.41 -7.81
CA ARG A 100 -4.57 -4.67 -8.32
C ARG A 100 -3.74 -5.79 -7.73
N ARG A 101 -4.38 -6.92 -7.48
CA ARG A 101 -3.66 -8.07 -6.94
C ARG A 101 -2.57 -8.49 -7.91
N GLU A 102 -1.36 -8.58 -7.41
CA GLU A 102 -0.25 -9.03 -8.22
C GLU A 102 -0.28 -10.54 -8.26
N THR A 103 -0.56 -11.08 -9.43
CA THR A 103 -0.58 -12.52 -9.59
C THR A 103 0.83 -12.99 -9.83
N SER A 104 1.19 -14.07 -9.15
CA SER A 104 2.43 -14.74 -9.41
C SER A 104 2.31 -15.34 -10.80
N SER A 105 3.09 -14.94 -11.65
CA SER A 105 3.01 -15.49 -12.97
C SER A 105 3.55 -16.90 -12.96
N THR A 106 3.28 -17.10 -12.44
CA THR A 106 3.49 -18.06 -12.63
C THR A 106 3.08 -18.78 -12.57
N ALA A 107 2.80 -18.59 -12.68
CA ALA A 107 2.58 -18.95 -12.66
C ALA A 107 2.52 -19.41 -13.18
N CYS A 108 2.63 -19.43 -13.40
CA CYS A 108 2.80 -19.61 -13.75
C CYS A 108 2.90 -19.90 -14.05
#